data_41525b9cbf668b2a379fcbeb3cef03ad
#
_entry.id   41525b9cbf668b2a379fcbeb3cef03ad
#
_cell.length_a   1.000
_cell.length_b   1.000
_cell.length_c   1.000
_cell.angle_alpha   90.00
_cell.angle_beta   90.00
_cell.angle_gamma   90.00
#
_symmetry.space_group_name_H-M   'P 1'
#
loop_
_entity.id
_entity.type
_entity.pdbx_description
1 polymer ?
#
loop_
_entity_poly.entity_id
_entity_poly.type
_entity_poly.pdbx_seq_one_letter_code
_entity_poly.pdbx_strand_id
1 'polypeptide(L)'
;VLISQASSEHSICFAVRERDAQKAADVIQEEFKSDFENDNLNKIQIEEDCSILAIVGSGMTGTKGIAARFFNAISSSQTNVIAIAQGSSEKNISIVIKTEEMNQATSSVHDAFFSSSSQILIAILGYGSIGQELHQQILNERKEISERENISLDIIGITNSKKMMLKDGSIDFEAAKSVPEKNESLDQT
;
A
#
# COMPACT_ATOMS: atom_id res chain seq x y z
N VAL A 1 3.43 -9.18 22.63
CA VAL A 1 3.37 -10.57 22.14
C VAL A 1 2.45 -10.58 20.93
N LEU A 2 2.92 -11.13 19.83
CA LEU A 2 2.14 -11.41 18.63
C LEU A 2 1.93 -12.93 18.60
N ILE A 3 0.71 -13.37 18.33
CA ILE A 3 0.36 -14.78 18.23
C ILE A 3 -0.32 -15.01 16.88
N SER A 4 0.15 -15.98 16.14
CA SER A 4 -0.45 -16.46 14.89
C SER A 4 -0.61 -17.97 14.96
N GLN A 5 -1.77 -18.48 14.56
CA GLN A 5 -2.07 -19.90 14.50
C GLN A 5 -2.51 -20.28 13.09
N ALA A 6 -1.89 -21.30 12.53
CA ALA A 6 -2.24 -21.86 11.23
C ALA A 6 -2.81 -23.28 11.42
N SER A 7 -4.12 -23.43 11.28
CA SER A 7 -4.80 -24.73 11.50
C SER A 7 -4.40 -25.79 10.47
N SER A 8 -4.06 -25.38 9.24
CA SER A 8 -3.65 -26.31 8.17
C SER A 8 -2.24 -26.87 8.36
N GLU A 9 -1.37 -26.13 9.04
CA GLU A 9 0.01 -26.55 9.29
C GLU A 9 0.21 -27.13 10.70
N HIS A 10 -0.82 -27.11 11.54
CA HIS A 10 -0.78 -27.55 12.93
C HIS A 10 0.36 -26.85 13.70
N SER A 11 0.58 -25.58 13.39
CA SER A 11 1.65 -24.77 13.97
C SER A 11 1.09 -23.57 14.73
N ILE A 12 1.76 -23.18 15.79
CA ILE A 12 1.51 -21.97 16.56
C ILE A 12 2.81 -21.17 16.59
N CYS A 13 2.78 -19.95 16.03
CA CYS A 13 3.89 -19.02 16.11
C CYS A 13 3.55 -17.90 17.10
N PHE A 14 4.54 -17.47 17.88
CA PHE A 14 4.40 -16.28 18.71
C PHE A 14 5.72 -15.54 18.80
N ALA A 15 5.65 -14.23 18.93
CA ALA A 15 6.83 -13.38 19.07
C ALA A 15 6.98 -12.95 20.55
N VAL A 16 8.18 -13.08 21.05
CA VAL A 16 8.62 -12.61 22.39
C VAL A 16 9.81 -11.65 22.20
N ARG A 17 10.23 -11.00 23.28
CA ARG A 17 11.48 -10.24 23.24
C ARG A 17 12.64 -11.23 23.10
N GLU A 18 13.66 -10.88 22.33
CA GLU A 18 14.84 -11.69 22.08
C GLU A 18 15.43 -12.29 23.37
N ARG A 19 15.62 -11.47 24.41
CA ARG A 19 16.12 -11.91 25.72
C ARG A 19 15.28 -12.97 26.41
N ASP A 20 14.01 -13.13 26.02
CA ASP A 20 13.06 -14.06 26.62
C ASP A 20 12.84 -15.29 25.73
N ALA A 21 13.42 -15.36 24.54
CA ALA A 21 13.17 -16.40 23.54
C ALA A 21 13.59 -17.79 24.05
N GLN A 22 14.81 -17.93 24.54
CA GLN A 22 15.30 -19.22 25.04
C GLN A 22 14.49 -19.68 26.26
N LYS A 23 14.20 -18.77 27.19
CA LYS A 23 13.38 -19.09 28.37
C LYS A 23 11.98 -19.55 27.98
N ALA A 24 11.36 -18.94 26.98
CA ALA A 24 10.05 -19.34 26.47
C ALA A 24 10.11 -20.74 25.86
N ALA A 25 11.13 -21.04 25.08
CA ALA A 25 11.35 -22.36 24.50
C ALA A 25 11.54 -23.45 25.59
N ASP A 26 12.37 -23.18 26.60
CA ASP A 26 12.62 -24.11 27.71
C ASP A 26 11.34 -24.44 28.49
N VAL A 27 10.53 -23.41 28.79
CA VAL A 27 9.26 -23.60 29.52
C VAL A 27 8.27 -24.43 28.70
N ILE A 28 8.17 -24.18 27.39
CA ILE A 28 7.28 -24.96 26.51
C ILE A 28 7.76 -26.39 26.41
N GLN A 29 9.06 -26.59 26.26
CA GLN A 29 9.65 -27.94 26.15
C GLN A 29 9.44 -28.75 27.44
N GLU A 30 9.48 -28.11 28.61
CA GLU A 30 9.20 -28.74 29.88
C GLU A 30 7.71 -29.08 30.04
N GLU A 31 6.82 -28.14 29.74
CA GLU A 31 5.37 -28.31 29.86
C GLU A 31 4.82 -29.41 28.95
N PHE A 32 5.31 -29.48 27.71
CA PHE A 32 4.89 -30.45 26.71
C PHE A 32 5.89 -31.62 26.54
N LYS A 33 6.70 -31.91 27.54
CA LYS A 33 7.76 -32.94 27.48
C LYS A 33 7.26 -34.28 26.95
N SER A 34 6.11 -34.76 27.44
CA SER A 34 5.55 -36.04 27.00
C SER A 34 5.13 -36.05 25.53
N ASP A 35 4.68 -34.90 25.01
CA ASP A 35 4.28 -34.80 23.60
C ASP A 35 5.50 -34.76 22.68
N PHE A 36 6.59 -34.13 23.13
CA PHE A 36 7.87 -34.20 22.40
C PHE A 36 8.48 -35.61 22.43
N GLU A 37 8.41 -36.32 23.57
CA GLU A 37 8.92 -37.69 23.71
C GLU A 37 8.12 -38.70 22.87
N ASN A 38 6.84 -38.43 22.60
CA ASN A 38 5.96 -39.28 21.79
C ASN A 38 5.86 -38.84 20.32
N ASP A 39 6.70 -37.95 19.86
CA ASP A 39 6.71 -37.37 18.50
C ASP A 39 5.36 -36.72 18.09
N ASN A 40 4.55 -36.28 19.06
CA ASN A 40 3.32 -35.53 18.80
C ASN A 40 3.61 -34.06 18.46
N LEU A 41 4.74 -33.52 18.91
CA LEU A 41 5.18 -32.16 18.65
C LEU A 41 6.56 -32.15 17.98
N ASN A 42 6.71 -31.32 16.97
CA ASN A 42 8.00 -31.04 16.36
C ASN A 42 8.88 -30.15 17.26
N LYS A 43 10.18 -30.15 17.01
CA LYS A 43 11.13 -29.29 17.74
C LYS A 43 10.73 -27.81 17.61
N ILE A 44 10.91 -27.09 18.72
CA ILE A 44 10.72 -25.63 18.75
C ILE A 44 11.81 -25.00 17.85
N GLN A 45 11.35 -24.14 16.96
CA GLN A 45 12.23 -23.33 16.11
C GLN A 45 12.23 -21.90 16.65
N ILE A 46 13.41 -21.35 16.88
CA ILE A 46 13.58 -19.94 17.25
C ILE A 46 14.10 -19.20 16.04
N GLU A 47 13.38 -18.18 15.62
CA GLU A 47 13.76 -17.28 14.55
C GLU A 47 14.22 -15.96 15.18
N GLU A 48 15.52 -15.66 15.06
CA GLU A 48 16.16 -14.47 15.63
C GLU A 48 16.20 -13.30 14.65
N ASP A 49 16.62 -12.13 15.11
CA ASP A 49 16.74 -10.90 14.31
C ASP A 49 15.45 -10.50 13.60
N CYS A 50 14.32 -10.66 14.29
CA CYS A 50 13.01 -10.32 13.79
C CYS A 50 12.46 -9.03 14.42
N SER A 51 11.70 -8.29 13.64
CA SER A 51 10.99 -7.08 14.07
C SER A 51 9.52 -7.14 13.68
N ILE A 52 8.67 -6.44 14.43
CA ILE A 52 7.23 -6.35 14.15
C ILE A 52 6.93 -5.01 13.50
N LEU A 53 6.38 -5.03 12.29
CA LEU A 53 5.79 -3.89 11.62
C LEU A 53 4.28 -3.99 11.71
N ALA A 54 3.61 -2.90 12.10
CA ALA A 54 2.16 -2.88 12.20
C ALA A 54 1.57 -1.58 11.63
N ILE A 55 0.45 -1.71 10.93
CA ILE A 55 -0.44 -0.59 10.65
C ILE A 55 -1.57 -0.60 11.67
N VAL A 56 -1.87 0.57 12.21
CA VAL A 56 -2.89 0.75 13.25
C VAL A 56 -3.76 1.96 12.91
N GLY A 57 -5.07 1.79 12.91
CA GLY A 57 -5.98 2.89 12.64
C GLY A 57 -7.44 2.57 12.91
N SER A 58 -8.17 3.52 13.49
CA SER A 58 -9.62 3.37 13.73
C SER A 58 -10.43 3.34 12.43
N GLY A 59 -9.94 3.98 11.36
CA GLY A 59 -10.57 3.98 10.02
C GLY A 59 -10.36 2.70 9.22
N MET A 60 -9.65 1.71 9.75
CA MET A 60 -9.43 0.43 9.08
C MET A 60 -10.66 -0.48 9.13
N THR A 61 -11.43 -0.41 10.23
CA THR A 61 -12.59 -1.26 10.45
C THR A 61 -13.63 -1.11 9.34
N GLY A 62 -13.97 -2.22 8.67
CA GLY A 62 -14.92 -2.26 7.56
C GLY A 62 -14.42 -1.62 6.25
N THR A 63 -13.20 -1.09 6.21
CA THR A 63 -12.63 -0.47 5.02
C THR A 63 -11.98 -1.53 4.13
N LYS A 64 -12.53 -1.71 2.94
CA LYS A 64 -12.02 -2.67 1.95
C LYS A 64 -10.67 -2.20 1.38
N GLY A 65 -9.79 -3.17 1.09
CA GLY A 65 -8.53 -2.91 0.39
C GLY A 65 -7.34 -2.52 1.27
N ILE A 66 -7.53 -2.23 2.56
CA ILE A 66 -6.42 -1.86 3.47
C ILE A 66 -5.34 -2.95 3.51
N ALA A 67 -5.74 -4.21 3.70
CA ALA A 67 -4.79 -5.33 3.71
C ALA A 67 -4.05 -5.46 2.36
N ALA A 68 -4.78 -5.35 1.25
CA ALA A 68 -4.16 -5.40 -0.08
C ALA A 68 -3.12 -4.29 -0.26
N ARG A 69 -3.45 -3.05 0.12
CA ARG A 69 -2.53 -1.89 0.05
C ARG A 69 -1.30 -2.10 0.92
N PHE A 70 -1.47 -2.64 2.13
CA PHE A 70 -0.38 -2.95 3.03
C PHE A 70 0.56 -4.01 2.45
N PHE A 71 0.02 -5.16 2.00
CA PHE A 71 0.85 -6.23 1.46
C PHE A 71 1.47 -5.88 0.09
N ASN A 72 0.83 -5.05 -0.73
CA ASN A 72 1.43 -4.51 -1.94
C ASN A 72 2.65 -3.62 -1.62
N ALA A 73 2.57 -2.78 -0.59
CA ALA A 73 3.71 -1.97 -0.14
C ALA A 73 4.87 -2.84 0.35
N ILE A 74 4.58 -3.88 1.13
CA ILE A 74 5.59 -4.85 1.58
C ILE A 74 6.21 -5.60 0.40
N SER A 75 5.41 -6.04 -0.57
CA SER A 75 5.92 -6.68 -1.79
C SER A 75 6.83 -5.74 -2.59
N SER A 76 6.45 -4.47 -2.72
CA SER A 76 7.27 -3.46 -3.44
C SER A 76 8.62 -3.21 -2.76
N SER A 77 8.71 -3.37 -1.45
CA SER A 77 9.96 -3.33 -0.70
C SER A 77 10.76 -4.63 -0.74
N GLN A 78 10.31 -5.64 -1.47
CA GLN A 78 10.94 -6.98 -1.54
C GLN A 78 11.17 -7.62 -0.16
N THR A 79 10.35 -7.27 0.83
CA THR A 79 10.43 -7.76 2.20
C THR A 79 9.70 -9.11 2.32
N ASN A 80 10.35 -10.09 2.95
CA ASN A 80 9.73 -11.37 3.26
C ASN A 80 8.93 -11.32 4.56
N VAL A 81 7.70 -11.80 4.55
CA VAL A 81 6.82 -11.86 5.72
C VAL A 81 6.92 -13.23 6.38
N ILE A 82 7.40 -13.27 7.62
CA ILE A 82 7.60 -14.50 8.41
C ILE A 82 6.28 -14.92 9.09
N ALA A 83 5.54 -13.96 9.64
CA ALA A 83 4.24 -14.22 10.28
C ALA A 83 3.31 -13.02 10.14
N ILE A 84 2.01 -13.30 10.17
CA ILE A 84 0.94 -12.30 10.06
C ILE A 84 -0.01 -12.49 11.22
N ALA A 85 -0.42 -11.38 11.84
CA ALA A 85 -1.50 -11.37 12.82
C ALA A 85 -2.42 -10.18 12.59
N GLN A 86 -3.72 -10.46 12.57
CA GLN A 86 -4.78 -9.45 12.52
C GLN A 86 -5.82 -9.75 13.59
N GLY A 87 -6.12 -8.76 14.42
CA GLY A 87 -7.18 -8.89 15.43
C GLY A 87 -8.58 -8.79 14.82
N SER A 88 -9.57 -9.40 15.46
CA SER A 88 -10.98 -9.36 15.05
C SER A 88 -11.59 -7.95 15.07
N SER A 89 -10.94 -6.99 15.70
CA SER A 89 -11.34 -5.57 15.68
C SER A 89 -11.05 -4.87 14.36
N GLU A 90 -10.28 -5.49 13.46
CA GLU A 90 -9.80 -4.93 12.20
C GLU A 90 -9.06 -3.59 12.33
N LYS A 91 -8.61 -3.24 13.55
CA LYS A 91 -7.92 -1.96 13.82
C LYS A 91 -6.42 -2.02 13.62
N ASN A 92 -5.88 -3.21 13.44
CA ASN A 92 -4.46 -3.41 13.20
C ASN A 92 -4.21 -4.62 12.31
N ILE A 93 -3.14 -4.54 11.51
CA ILE A 93 -2.50 -5.66 10.84
C ILE A 93 -1.03 -5.61 11.23
N SER A 94 -0.51 -6.71 11.76
CA SER A 94 0.88 -6.82 12.19
C SER A 94 1.58 -7.93 11.43
N ILE A 95 2.81 -7.70 11.03
CA ILE A 95 3.67 -8.69 10.38
C ILE A 95 5.00 -8.81 11.14
N VAL A 96 5.61 -9.97 11.06
CA VAL A 96 6.98 -10.21 11.49
C VAL A 96 7.86 -10.29 10.26
N ILE A 97 8.95 -9.54 10.25
CA ILE A 97 9.94 -9.45 9.17
C ILE A 97 11.34 -9.48 9.77
N LYS A 98 12.37 -9.67 8.96
CA LYS A 98 13.77 -9.50 9.40
C LYS A 98 14.05 -8.04 9.77
N THR A 99 14.81 -7.84 10.82
CA THR A 99 15.12 -6.49 11.35
C THR A 99 15.87 -5.63 10.33
N GLU A 100 16.73 -6.21 9.51
CA GLU A 100 17.46 -5.52 8.46
C GLU A 100 16.54 -4.90 7.38
N GLU A 101 15.37 -5.49 7.15
CA GLU A 101 14.38 -5.02 6.16
C GLU A 101 13.43 -3.94 6.72
N MET A 102 13.45 -3.68 8.03
CA MET A 102 12.48 -2.81 8.72
C MET A 102 12.42 -1.41 8.15
N ASN A 103 13.55 -0.77 7.89
CA ASN A 103 13.58 0.62 7.41
C ASN A 103 12.93 0.73 6.02
N GLN A 104 13.25 -0.18 5.12
CA GLN A 104 12.73 -0.18 3.76
C GLN A 104 11.22 -0.50 3.75
N ALA A 105 10.80 -1.52 4.51
CA ALA A 105 9.40 -1.89 4.66
C ALA A 105 8.58 -0.75 5.26
N THR A 106 9.10 -0.10 6.31
CA THR A 106 8.41 1.05 6.96
C THR A 106 8.24 2.21 5.99
N SER A 107 9.29 2.57 5.24
CA SER A 107 9.21 3.65 4.24
C SER A 107 8.16 3.33 3.17
N SER A 108 8.20 2.13 2.60
CA SER A 108 7.23 1.73 1.55
C SER A 108 5.79 1.74 2.06
N VAL A 109 5.55 1.26 3.29
CA VAL A 109 4.23 1.30 3.90
C VAL A 109 3.80 2.74 4.19
N HIS A 110 4.70 3.57 4.75
CA HIS A 110 4.42 4.97 4.99
C HIS A 110 4.04 5.68 3.69
N ASP A 111 4.81 5.50 2.64
CA ASP A 111 4.52 6.10 1.34
C ASP A 111 3.20 5.61 0.76
N ALA A 112 2.89 4.34 0.88
CA ALA A 112 1.62 3.81 0.45
C ALA A 112 0.41 4.41 1.19
N PHE A 113 0.51 4.74 2.48
CA PHE A 113 -0.62 5.21 3.28
C PHE A 113 -0.66 6.71 3.51
N PHE A 114 0.47 7.42 3.46
CA PHE A 114 0.57 8.82 3.86
C PHE A 114 1.17 9.73 2.80
N SER A 115 1.84 9.21 1.78
CA SER A 115 2.25 10.05 0.66
C SER A 115 1.01 10.52 -0.08
N SER A 116 0.96 11.81 -0.36
CA SER A 116 -0.03 12.41 -1.25
C SER A 116 -0.07 11.59 -2.53
N SER A 117 -1.26 11.32 -3.06
CA SER A 117 -1.41 10.68 -4.36
C SER A 117 -0.44 11.30 -5.35
N SER A 118 0.37 10.49 -6.04
CA SER A 118 1.24 10.99 -7.10
C SER A 118 0.38 11.72 -8.11
N GLN A 119 0.56 13.03 -8.24
CA GLN A 119 -0.18 13.83 -9.20
C GLN A 119 0.50 13.76 -10.56
N ILE A 120 -0.22 13.27 -11.56
CA ILE A 120 0.21 13.31 -12.96
C ILE A 120 -0.52 14.43 -13.66
N LEU A 121 0.25 15.42 -14.11
CA LEU A 121 -0.25 16.53 -14.90
C LEU A 121 -0.25 16.18 -16.38
N ILE A 122 -1.40 16.28 -17.03
CA ILE A 122 -1.61 15.86 -18.42
C ILE A 122 -1.90 17.07 -19.28
N ALA A 123 -1.21 17.15 -20.41
CA ALA A 123 -1.54 18.09 -21.49
C ALA A 123 -1.98 17.30 -22.75
N ILE A 124 -3.14 17.62 -23.31
CA ILE A 124 -3.67 17.00 -24.51
C ILE A 124 -3.36 17.89 -25.71
N LEU A 125 -2.42 17.44 -26.55
CA LEU A 125 -2.02 18.11 -27.78
C LEU A 125 -2.83 17.51 -28.94
N GLY A 126 -3.69 18.33 -29.53
CA GLY A 126 -4.62 17.89 -30.59
C GLY A 126 -6.03 17.64 -30.02
N TYR A 127 -6.68 18.70 -29.55
CA TYR A 127 -8.03 18.64 -28.96
C TYR A 127 -9.12 18.64 -30.04
N GLY A 128 -9.07 17.62 -30.93
CA GLY A 128 -10.12 17.25 -31.87
C GLY A 128 -11.02 16.15 -31.31
N SER A 129 -11.73 15.41 -32.15
CA SER A 129 -12.65 14.34 -31.72
C SER A 129 -11.98 13.28 -30.83
N ILE A 130 -10.75 12.84 -31.22
CA ILE A 130 -9.99 11.84 -30.45
C ILE A 130 -9.51 12.43 -29.12
N GLY A 131 -9.00 13.67 -29.11
CA GLY A 131 -8.56 14.32 -27.87
C GLY A 131 -9.68 14.59 -26.90
N GLN A 132 -10.90 14.89 -27.39
CA GLN A 132 -12.10 15.05 -26.57
C GLN A 132 -12.55 13.72 -25.96
N GLU A 133 -12.52 12.63 -26.74
CA GLU A 133 -12.87 11.31 -26.26
C GLU A 133 -11.87 10.83 -25.18
N LEU A 134 -10.56 11.02 -25.40
CA LEU A 134 -9.53 10.72 -24.41
C LEU A 134 -9.76 11.52 -23.10
N HIS A 135 -10.08 12.82 -23.22
CA HIS A 135 -10.38 13.66 -22.06
C HIS A 135 -11.57 13.09 -21.26
N GLN A 136 -12.64 12.71 -21.93
CA GLN A 136 -13.82 12.13 -21.30
C GLN A 136 -13.49 10.80 -20.61
N GLN A 137 -12.71 9.94 -21.24
CA GLN A 137 -12.28 8.67 -20.64
C GLN A 137 -11.43 8.91 -19.38
N ILE A 138 -10.45 9.81 -19.43
CA ILE A 138 -9.64 10.16 -18.25
C ILE A 138 -10.54 10.66 -17.10
N LEU A 139 -11.50 11.53 -17.36
CA LEU A 139 -12.41 12.04 -16.34
C LEU A 139 -13.29 10.94 -15.72
N ASN A 140 -13.73 9.96 -16.53
CA ASN A 140 -14.55 8.86 -16.07
C ASN A 140 -13.75 7.87 -15.20
N GLU A 141 -12.52 7.55 -15.62
CA GLU A 141 -11.68 6.53 -15.00
C GLU A 141 -10.82 7.07 -13.83
N ARG A 142 -10.61 8.39 -13.74
CA ARG A 142 -9.66 8.98 -12.78
C ARG A 142 -9.92 8.60 -11.33
N LYS A 143 -11.20 8.40 -10.97
CA LYS A 143 -11.58 8.03 -9.59
C LYS A 143 -11.15 6.61 -9.27
N GLU A 144 -11.43 5.67 -10.17
CA GLU A 144 -11.03 4.27 -10.01
C GLU A 144 -9.50 4.13 -10.02
N ILE A 145 -8.81 4.84 -10.92
CA ILE A 145 -7.34 4.88 -10.97
C ILE A 145 -6.77 5.44 -9.67
N SER A 146 -7.35 6.52 -9.14
CA SER A 146 -6.90 7.12 -7.89
C SER A 146 -7.07 6.17 -6.70
N GLU A 147 -8.19 5.47 -6.62
CA GLU A 147 -8.45 4.50 -5.55
C GLU A 147 -7.57 3.25 -5.64
N ARG A 148 -7.27 2.79 -6.85
CA ARG A 148 -6.48 1.57 -7.09
C ARG A 148 -4.98 1.81 -7.03
N GLU A 149 -4.49 2.87 -7.67
CA GLU A 149 -3.06 3.11 -7.88
C GLU A 149 -2.50 4.25 -7.02
N ASN A 150 -3.33 4.95 -6.25
CA ASN A 150 -2.97 6.15 -5.48
C ASN A 150 -2.37 7.26 -6.37
N ILE A 151 -2.92 7.43 -7.58
CA ILE A 151 -2.48 8.42 -8.57
C ILE A 151 -3.65 9.38 -8.86
N SER A 152 -3.41 10.69 -8.76
CA SER A 152 -4.34 11.71 -9.27
C SER A 152 -3.97 12.08 -10.70
N LEU A 153 -4.96 12.05 -11.59
CA LEU A 153 -4.81 12.47 -12.98
C LEU A 153 -5.47 13.84 -13.17
N ASP A 154 -4.69 14.87 -13.48
CA ASP A 154 -5.18 16.21 -13.68
C ASP A 154 -4.83 16.72 -15.08
N ILE A 155 -5.87 17.01 -15.88
CA ILE A 155 -5.68 17.59 -17.22
C ILE A 155 -5.56 19.10 -17.05
N ILE A 156 -4.33 19.60 -17.12
CA ILE A 156 -4.00 21.02 -16.94
C ILE A 156 -3.87 21.79 -18.23
N GLY A 157 -3.79 21.10 -19.36
CA GLY A 157 -3.59 21.74 -20.66
C GLY A 157 -4.31 21.02 -21.79
N ILE A 158 -4.95 21.80 -22.66
CA ILE A 158 -5.52 21.31 -23.90
C ILE A 158 -5.20 22.28 -25.02
N THR A 159 -4.86 21.79 -26.19
CA THR A 159 -4.56 22.64 -27.35
C THR A 159 -4.93 21.95 -28.66
N ASN A 160 -5.28 22.77 -29.63
CA ASN A 160 -5.37 22.40 -31.05
C ASN A 160 -4.63 23.42 -31.89
N SER A 161 -4.75 23.37 -33.22
CA SER A 161 -4.06 24.28 -34.15
C SER A 161 -4.40 25.77 -33.95
N LYS A 162 -5.57 26.08 -33.34
CA LYS A 162 -6.07 27.46 -33.25
C LYS A 162 -6.27 27.91 -31.79
N LYS A 163 -6.47 26.98 -30.87
CA LYS A 163 -6.91 27.26 -29.49
C LYS A 163 -6.02 26.58 -28.49
N MET A 164 -5.84 27.19 -27.32
CA MET A 164 -5.10 26.64 -26.19
C MET A 164 -5.75 27.10 -24.89
N MET A 165 -5.81 26.19 -23.92
CA MET A 165 -6.16 26.47 -22.55
C MET A 165 -5.16 25.81 -21.61
N LEU A 166 -4.62 26.57 -20.66
CA LEU A 166 -3.88 26.09 -19.50
C LEU A 166 -4.61 26.55 -18.26
N LYS A 167 -4.64 25.72 -17.23
CA LYS A 167 -5.32 26.03 -15.96
C LYS A 167 -4.54 25.44 -14.80
N ASP A 168 -4.44 26.17 -13.71
CA ASP A 168 -3.99 25.61 -12.43
C ASP A 168 -5.10 24.72 -11.88
N GLY A 169 -4.87 23.40 -11.89
CA GLY A 169 -5.84 22.37 -11.56
C GLY A 169 -6.52 21.75 -12.79
N SER A 170 -7.32 20.72 -12.57
CA SER A 170 -7.91 19.93 -13.67
C SER A 170 -8.93 20.73 -14.47
N ILE A 171 -8.83 20.61 -15.80
CA ILE A 171 -9.81 21.15 -16.75
C ILE A 171 -10.97 20.16 -16.84
N ASP A 172 -12.19 20.61 -16.58
CA ASP A 172 -13.40 19.83 -16.80
C ASP A 172 -13.82 19.86 -18.27
N PHE A 173 -14.69 18.91 -18.66
CA PHE A 173 -15.09 18.76 -20.05
C PHE A 173 -15.92 19.95 -20.57
N GLU A 174 -16.72 20.60 -19.74
CA GLU A 174 -17.51 21.76 -20.12
C GLU A 174 -16.63 23.00 -20.31
N ALA A 175 -15.64 23.20 -19.42
CA ALA A 175 -14.65 24.27 -19.60
C ALA A 175 -13.83 24.07 -20.90
N ALA A 176 -13.53 22.83 -21.25
CA ALA A 176 -12.80 22.49 -22.46
C ALA A 176 -13.55 22.86 -23.77
N LYS A 177 -14.87 22.93 -23.76
CA LYS A 177 -15.66 23.39 -24.93
C LYS A 177 -15.51 24.88 -25.20
N SER A 178 -15.17 25.68 -24.19
CA SER A 178 -15.02 27.14 -24.27
C SER A 178 -13.56 27.59 -24.46
N VAL A 179 -12.70 26.74 -25.03
CA VAL A 179 -11.26 27.05 -25.20
C VAL A 179 -11.05 28.34 -25.97
N PRO A 180 -10.34 29.35 -25.42
CA PRO A 180 -10.06 30.60 -26.10
C PRO A 180 -9.09 30.40 -27.29
N GLU A 181 -9.11 31.34 -28.21
CA GLU A 181 -8.09 31.38 -29.29
C GLU A 181 -6.71 31.64 -28.67
N LYS A 182 -5.67 31.07 -29.32
CA LYS A 182 -4.28 31.29 -28.90
C LYS A 182 -3.95 32.78 -28.93
N ASN A 183 -3.59 33.35 -27.78
CA ASN A 183 -2.99 34.67 -27.73
C ASN A 183 -1.52 34.54 -28.11
N GLU A 184 -1.06 35.37 -29.05
CA GLU A 184 0.34 35.44 -29.52
C GLU A 184 1.34 35.90 -28.43
N SER A 185 0.87 36.23 -27.23
CA SER A 185 1.68 36.78 -26.15
C SER A 185 2.46 35.79 -25.28
N LEU A 186 2.45 34.49 -25.59
CA LEU A 186 3.18 33.44 -24.81
C LEU A 186 4.57 33.10 -25.37
N ASP A 187 5.05 33.81 -26.39
CA ASP A 187 6.40 33.64 -26.95
C ASP A 187 7.50 34.44 -26.23
N GLN A 188 7.23 34.99 -25.03
CA GLN A 188 8.22 35.72 -24.24
C GLN A 188 8.21 35.29 -22.78
N THR A 189 8.73 34.09 -22.50
CA THR A 189 9.39 33.77 -21.20
C THR A 189 10.32 32.58 -21.37
#